data_77b3dc105af5e56fb2d5506c168f04df
#
_entry.id   77b3dc105af5e56fb2d5506c168f04df
#
_cell.length_a   1.000
_cell.length_b   1.000
_cell.length_c   1.000
_cell.angle_alpha   90.00
_cell.angle_beta   90.00
_cell.angle_gamma   90.00
#
_symmetry.space_group_name_H-M   'P 1'
#
loop_
_entity.id
_entity.type
_entity.pdbx_description
1 polymer ?
#
loop_
_entity_poly.entity_id
_entity_poly.type
_entity_poly.pdbx_seq_one_letter_code
_entity_poly.pdbx_strand_id
1 'polypeptide(L)'
;MRKPFLFLCLFCWCFCVSAQRYQQLVKLGLEQLQADSLLQAEATFREALDVDPLIKSNALLYQYIGNIQERRGEFQKALDSYKIGLTISSTTISLLLCRAALYLRLDNQERSMADYTEVLNLEPNQTEALFYRAYLYTQHRDYKRARADYDRLVKLEPMNEKARLGLAILNDKDRRPREAMEQLDALAQLFPSHASIYLVRGGMYLSRKQYELAQSDIEHAIELEPENPDCYVSRSQLYKALKKKNLAKADAQKAIRLGADPSFLTP
;
A
#
# COMPACT_ATOMS: atom_id res chain seq x y z
N MET A 1 -59.59 -24.76 1.87
CA MET A 1 -58.47 -24.03 2.52
C MET A 1 -57.14 -24.70 2.22
N ARG A 2 -56.55 -24.60 0.99
CA ARG A 2 -55.27 -25.27 0.62
C ARG A 2 -54.35 -24.41 -0.28
N LYS A 3 -54.62 -23.08 -0.41
CA LYS A 3 -53.82 -22.21 -1.32
C LYS A 3 -52.62 -21.47 -0.68
N PRO A 4 -52.49 -21.22 0.65
CA PRO A 4 -51.31 -20.50 1.16
C PRO A 4 -50.01 -21.33 1.17
N PHE A 5 -50.10 -22.67 1.24
CA PHE A 5 -48.91 -23.53 1.31
C PHE A 5 -48.13 -23.63 -0.02
N LEU A 6 -48.83 -23.57 -1.14
CA LEU A 6 -48.19 -23.62 -2.47
C LEU A 6 -47.40 -22.31 -2.79
N PHE A 7 -47.90 -21.18 -2.32
CA PHE A 7 -47.20 -19.88 -2.48
C PHE A 7 -45.92 -19.82 -1.64
N LEU A 8 -45.93 -20.40 -0.44
CA LEU A 8 -44.75 -20.45 0.44
C LEU A 8 -43.61 -21.31 -0.17
N CYS A 9 -43.97 -22.47 -0.75
CA CYS A 9 -43.03 -23.38 -1.40
C CYS A 9 -42.41 -22.76 -2.67
N LEU A 10 -43.20 -22.07 -3.49
CA LEU A 10 -42.69 -21.36 -4.69
C LEU A 10 -41.77 -20.20 -4.30
N PHE A 11 -42.08 -19.45 -3.28
CA PHE A 11 -41.27 -18.36 -2.76
C PHE A 11 -39.94 -18.89 -2.20
N CYS A 12 -39.93 -19.96 -1.41
CA CYS A 12 -38.69 -20.59 -0.94
C CYS A 12 -37.85 -21.16 -2.09
N TRP A 13 -38.45 -21.71 -3.12
CA TRP A 13 -37.72 -22.27 -4.26
C TRP A 13 -37.07 -21.17 -5.11
N CYS A 14 -37.76 -20.08 -5.37
CA CYS A 14 -37.17 -18.91 -6.05
C CYS A 14 -35.98 -18.30 -5.26
N PHE A 15 -36.07 -18.23 -3.94
CA PHE A 15 -34.97 -17.76 -3.08
C PHE A 15 -33.77 -18.71 -3.12
N CYS A 16 -33.97 -20.02 -3.10
CA CYS A 16 -32.89 -21.00 -3.22
C CYS A 16 -32.18 -20.91 -4.59
N VAL A 17 -32.93 -20.72 -5.66
CA VAL A 17 -32.37 -20.61 -7.02
C VAL A 17 -31.56 -19.31 -7.20
N SER A 18 -32.05 -18.17 -6.68
CA SER A 18 -31.32 -16.91 -6.75
C SER A 18 -30.03 -16.94 -5.89
N ALA A 19 -30.09 -17.49 -4.68
CA ALA A 19 -28.91 -17.64 -3.82
C ALA A 19 -27.84 -18.54 -4.46
N GLN A 20 -28.25 -19.65 -5.09
CA GLN A 20 -27.34 -20.54 -5.81
C GLN A 20 -26.70 -19.84 -7.01
N ARG A 21 -27.49 -19.09 -7.81
CA ARG A 21 -26.97 -18.30 -8.94
C ARG A 21 -25.97 -17.25 -8.46
N TYR A 22 -26.28 -16.52 -7.38
CA TYR A 22 -25.38 -15.55 -6.80
C TYR A 22 -24.03 -16.19 -6.45
N GLN A 23 -24.02 -17.31 -5.72
CA GLN A 23 -22.80 -18.02 -5.34
C GLN A 23 -22.00 -18.50 -6.57
N GLN A 24 -22.68 -19.01 -7.60
CA GLN A 24 -22.03 -19.42 -8.84
C GLN A 24 -21.35 -18.26 -9.55
N LEU A 25 -22.01 -17.09 -9.65
CA LEU A 25 -21.43 -15.89 -10.24
C LEU A 25 -20.26 -15.37 -9.45
N VAL A 26 -20.36 -15.32 -8.11
CA VAL A 26 -19.23 -14.91 -7.26
C VAL A 26 -18.03 -15.84 -7.48
N LYS A 27 -18.25 -17.14 -7.50
CA LYS A 27 -17.20 -18.13 -7.75
C LYS A 27 -16.55 -17.94 -9.12
N LEU A 28 -17.38 -17.80 -10.16
CA LEU A 28 -16.90 -17.55 -11.54
C LEU A 28 -16.08 -16.26 -11.64
N GLY A 29 -16.57 -15.18 -11.02
CA GLY A 29 -15.84 -13.90 -11.00
C GLY A 29 -14.47 -14.01 -10.33
N LEU A 30 -14.36 -14.79 -9.23
CA LEU A 30 -13.07 -15.05 -8.57
C LEU A 30 -12.13 -15.89 -9.44
N GLU A 31 -12.64 -16.91 -10.13
CA GLU A 31 -11.86 -17.71 -11.08
C GLU A 31 -11.34 -16.86 -12.23
N GLN A 32 -12.19 -15.98 -12.78
CA GLN A 32 -11.79 -15.04 -13.83
C GLN A 32 -10.75 -14.02 -13.34
N LEU A 33 -10.86 -13.57 -12.09
CA LEU A 33 -9.88 -12.66 -11.48
C LEU A 33 -8.52 -13.35 -11.31
N GLN A 34 -8.50 -14.63 -10.91
CA GLN A 34 -7.28 -15.44 -10.83
C GLN A 34 -6.65 -15.67 -12.20
N ALA A 35 -7.47 -15.81 -13.24
CA ALA A 35 -7.03 -15.93 -14.64
C ALA A 35 -6.65 -14.58 -15.29
N ASP A 36 -6.57 -13.50 -14.52
CA ASP A 36 -6.29 -12.12 -14.97
C ASP A 36 -7.29 -11.56 -16.00
N SER A 37 -8.48 -12.17 -16.09
CA SER A 37 -9.56 -11.76 -17.00
C SER A 37 -10.39 -10.63 -16.38
N LEU A 38 -9.76 -9.46 -16.18
CA LEU A 38 -10.29 -8.37 -15.35
C LEU A 38 -11.66 -7.86 -15.80
N LEU A 39 -11.86 -7.64 -17.11
CA LEU A 39 -13.14 -7.14 -17.63
C LEU A 39 -14.28 -8.13 -17.43
N GLN A 40 -14.00 -9.42 -17.65
CA GLN A 40 -14.98 -10.48 -17.45
C GLN A 40 -15.34 -10.63 -15.98
N ALA A 41 -14.34 -10.61 -15.09
CA ALA A 41 -14.54 -10.67 -13.66
C ALA A 41 -15.41 -9.51 -13.15
N GLU A 42 -15.13 -8.27 -13.60
CA GLU A 42 -15.97 -7.10 -13.25
C GLU A 42 -17.42 -7.28 -13.74
N ALA A 43 -17.63 -7.71 -14.98
CA ALA A 43 -18.97 -7.95 -15.51
C ALA A 43 -19.72 -9.02 -14.71
N THR A 44 -19.05 -10.14 -14.40
CA THR A 44 -19.62 -11.24 -13.61
C THR A 44 -19.97 -10.81 -12.18
N PHE A 45 -19.12 -10.02 -11.53
CA PHE A 45 -19.45 -9.48 -10.19
C PHE A 45 -20.63 -8.51 -10.25
N ARG A 46 -20.78 -7.69 -11.29
CA ARG A 46 -21.95 -6.83 -11.49
C ARG A 46 -23.24 -7.65 -11.70
N GLU A 47 -23.17 -8.72 -12.50
CA GLU A 47 -24.29 -9.66 -12.63
C GLU A 47 -24.68 -10.29 -11.28
N ALA A 48 -23.70 -10.64 -10.43
CA ALA A 48 -23.99 -11.14 -9.10
C ALA A 48 -24.71 -10.09 -8.23
N LEU A 49 -24.31 -8.82 -8.29
CA LEU A 49 -24.98 -7.72 -7.59
C LEU A 49 -26.44 -7.54 -8.03
N ASP A 50 -26.74 -7.76 -9.32
CA ASP A 50 -28.11 -7.67 -9.86
C ASP A 50 -29.00 -8.83 -9.41
N VAL A 51 -28.44 -10.01 -9.11
CA VAL A 51 -29.20 -11.18 -8.61
C VAL A 51 -29.75 -10.94 -7.21
N ASP A 52 -28.94 -10.34 -6.33
CA ASP A 52 -29.39 -10.00 -4.97
C ASP A 52 -28.70 -8.71 -4.47
N PRO A 53 -29.29 -7.54 -4.74
CA PRO A 53 -28.67 -6.26 -4.44
C PRO A 53 -28.62 -5.92 -2.94
N LEU A 54 -29.37 -6.65 -2.10
CA LEU A 54 -29.53 -6.31 -0.67
C LEU A 54 -28.62 -7.10 0.28
N ILE A 55 -27.87 -8.07 -0.22
CA ILE A 55 -26.97 -8.88 0.61
C ILE A 55 -25.81 -8.03 1.13
N LYS A 56 -25.54 -8.07 2.43
CA LYS A 56 -24.41 -7.37 3.05
C LYS A 56 -23.04 -7.79 2.47
N SER A 57 -22.89 -9.04 2.03
CA SER A 57 -21.68 -9.53 1.37
C SER A 57 -21.36 -8.82 0.05
N ASN A 58 -22.31 -8.09 -0.55
CA ASN A 58 -22.08 -7.25 -1.71
C ASN A 58 -21.01 -6.17 -1.46
N ALA A 59 -20.78 -5.77 -0.21
CA ALA A 59 -19.66 -4.90 0.15
C ALA A 59 -18.31 -5.45 -0.36
N LEU A 60 -18.09 -6.78 -0.27
CA LEU A 60 -16.89 -7.43 -0.80
C LEU A 60 -16.85 -7.48 -2.31
N LEU A 61 -18.00 -7.61 -2.99
CA LEU A 61 -18.04 -7.56 -4.46
C LEU A 61 -17.62 -6.16 -4.94
N TYR A 62 -18.06 -5.09 -4.29
CA TYR A 62 -17.61 -3.75 -4.59
C TYR A 62 -16.11 -3.56 -4.30
N GLN A 63 -15.53 -4.26 -3.33
CA GLN A 63 -14.09 -4.29 -3.14
C GLN A 63 -13.38 -4.93 -4.33
N TYR A 64 -13.82 -6.12 -4.79
CA TYR A 64 -13.23 -6.77 -5.97
C TYR A 64 -13.35 -5.91 -7.23
N ILE A 65 -14.51 -5.31 -7.46
CA ILE A 65 -14.74 -4.39 -8.59
C ILE A 65 -13.79 -3.20 -8.49
N GLY A 66 -13.67 -2.57 -7.32
CA GLY A 66 -12.75 -1.45 -7.09
C GLY A 66 -11.29 -1.84 -7.33
N ASN A 67 -10.85 -3.01 -6.83
CA ASN A 67 -9.50 -3.51 -7.06
C ASN A 67 -9.21 -3.76 -8.55
N ILE A 68 -10.19 -4.29 -9.30
CA ILE A 68 -10.08 -4.48 -10.76
C ILE A 68 -9.92 -3.12 -11.46
N GLN A 69 -10.74 -2.14 -11.09
CA GLN A 69 -10.71 -0.80 -11.67
C GLN A 69 -9.39 -0.09 -11.35
N GLU A 70 -8.86 -0.27 -10.13
CA GLU A 70 -7.54 0.25 -9.76
C GLU A 70 -6.42 -0.36 -10.60
N ARG A 71 -6.43 -1.69 -10.81
CA ARG A 71 -5.46 -2.39 -11.68
C ARG A 71 -5.52 -1.90 -13.14
N ARG A 72 -6.68 -1.44 -13.60
CA ARG A 72 -6.89 -0.84 -14.93
C ARG A 72 -6.59 0.66 -14.99
N GLY A 73 -6.17 1.27 -13.87
CA GLY A 73 -5.90 2.71 -13.80
C GLY A 73 -7.15 3.59 -13.71
N GLU A 74 -8.33 3.00 -13.50
CA GLU A 74 -9.61 3.69 -13.41
C GLU A 74 -9.88 4.15 -11.96
N PHE A 75 -8.96 4.93 -11.40
CA PHE A 75 -8.89 5.25 -9.97
C PHE A 75 -10.15 5.90 -9.42
N GLN A 76 -10.80 6.80 -10.18
CA GLN A 76 -12.04 7.42 -9.70
C GLN A 76 -13.17 6.41 -9.58
N LYS A 77 -13.31 5.49 -10.54
CA LYS A 77 -14.32 4.42 -10.48
C LYS A 77 -14.04 3.49 -9.30
N ALA A 78 -12.76 3.17 -9.04
CA ALA A 78 -12.37 2.37 -7.88
C ALA A 78 -12.79 3.02 -6.56
N LEU A 79 -12.54 4.33 -6.39
CA LEU A 79 -12.99 5.08 -5.22
C LEU A 79 -14.52 5.05 -5.06
N ASP A 80 -15.27 5.18 -6.17
CA ASP A 80 -16.73 5.12 -6.15
C ASP A 80 -17.21 3.72 -5.75
N SER A 81 -16.58 2.66 -6.26
CA SER A 81 -16.89 1.28 -5.88
C SER A 81 -16.60 1.03 -4.39
N TYR A 82 -15.44 1.43 -3.87
CA TYR A 82 -15.15 1.33 -2.45
C TYR A 82 -16.13 2.11 -1.58
N LYS A 83 -16.53 3.31 -2.01
CA LYS A 83 -17.53 4.12 -1.31
C LYS A 83 -18.88 3.40 -1.24
N ILE A 84 -19.35 2.83 -2.35
CA ILE A 84 -20.62 2.05 -2.37
C ILE A 84 -20.50 0.85 -1.42
N GLY A 85 -19.42 0.09 -1.48
CA GLY A 85 -19.19 -1.03 -0.56
C GLY A 85 -19.26 -0.58 0.91
N LEU A 86 -18.68 0.56 1.25
CA LEU A 86 -18.71 1.10 2.61
C LEU A 86 -20.08 1.69 3.01
N THR A 87 -20.96 2.04 2.06
CA THR A 87 -22.38 2.36 2.39
C THR A 87 -23.17 1.12 2.77
N ILE A 88 -22.81 -0.04 2.20
CA ILE A 88 -23.42 -1.33 2.55
C ILE A 88 -22.90 -1.84 3.89
N SER A 89 -21.58 -1.71 4.13
CA SER A 89 -20.92 -2.15 5.35
C SER A 89 -19.78 -1.21 5.72
N SER A 90 -20.08 -0.22 6.56
CA SER A 90 -19.14 0.85 6.93
C SER A 90 -17.94 0.37 7.75
N THR A 91 -18.01 -0.81 8.36
CA THR A 91 -16.98 -1.40 9.21
C THR A 91 -16.13 -2.45 8.50
N THR A 92 -16.23 -2.57 7.17
CA THR A 92 -15.41 -3.51 6.41
C THR A 92 -13.97 -3.00 6.30
N ILE A 93 -13.11 -3.53 7.14
CA ILE A 93 -11.71 -3.11 7.29
C ILE A 93 -10.96 -3.20 5.97
N SER A 94 -11.13 -4.30 5.22
CA SER A 94 -10.45 -4.46 3.93
C SER A 94 -10.83 -3.38 2.90
N LEU A 95 -12.09 -2.91 2.89
CA LEU A 95 -12.51 -1.80 2.05
C LEU A 95 -11.90 -0.46 2.47
N LEU A 96 -11.85 -0.21 3.79
CA LEU A 96 -11.20 0.98 4.33
C LEU A 96 -9.72 1.00 3.98
N LEU A 97 -9.02 -0.13 4.10
CA LEU A 97 -7.60 -0.26 3.74
C LEU A 97 -7.38 -0.02 2.24
N CYS A 98 -8.16 -0.66 1.37
CA CYS A 98 -8.06 -0.45 -0.08
C CYS A 98 -8.28 1.02 -0.44
N ARG A 99 -9.31 1.67 0.12
CA ARG A 99 -9.61 3.08 -0.15
C ARG A 99 -8.51 4.01 0.40
N ALA A 100 -8.00 3.73 1.61
CA ALA A 100 -6.92 4.48 2.21
C ALA A 100 -5.64 4.44 1.36
N ALA A 101 -5.27 3.24 0.90
CA ALA A 101 -4.11 3.04 0.04
C ALA A 101 -4.27 3.79 -1.30
N LEU A 102 -5.45 3.73 -1.92
CA LEU A 102 -5.73 4.45 -3.16
C LEU A 102 -5.71 5.97 -2.94
N TYR A 103 -6.26 6.49 -1.84
CA TYR A 103 -6.15 7.90 -1.50
C TYR A 103 -4.68 8.32 -1.32
N LEU A 104 -3.85 7.49 -0.67
CA LEU A 104 -2.43 7.77 -0.52
C LEU A 104 -1.71 7.82 -1.87
N ARG A 105 -1.99 6.87 -2.76
CA ARG A 105 -1.46 6.84 -4.13
C ARG A 105 -1.85 8.07 -4.95
N LEU A 106 -3.04 8.63 -4.71
CA LEU A 106 -3.54 9.84 -5.36
C LEU A 106 -3.15 11.13 -4.62
N ASP A 107 -2.20 11.05 -3.68
CA ASP A 107 -1.72 12.15 -2.83
C ASP A 107 -2.82 12.84 -1.99
N ASN A 108 -3.95 12.14 -1.75
CA ASN A 108 -4.99 12.63 -0.86
C ASN A 108 -4.73 12.15 0.57
N GLN A 109 -3.72 12.74 1.18
CA GLN A 109 -3.20 12.32 2.49
C GLN A 109 -4.24 12.46 3.61
N GLU A 110 -5.11 13.47 3.55
CA GLU A 110 -6.15 13.71 4.57
C GLU A 110 -7.18 12.57 4.60
N ARG A 111 -7.71 12.17 3.43
CA ARG A 111 -8.68 11.08 3.34
C ARG A 111 -8.05 9.73 3.67
N SER A 112 -6.82 9.51 3.23
CA SER A 112 -6.05 8.32 3.58
C SER A 112 -5.87 8.21 5.11
N MET A 113 -5.48 9.30 5.78
CA MET A 113 -5.33 9.37 7.23
C MET A 113 -6.65 9.06 7.96
N ALA A 114 -7.78 9.60 7.47
CA ALA A 114 -9.08 9.35 8.06
C ALA A 114 -9.46 7.86 8.00
N ASP A 115 -9.27 7.21 6.84
CA ASP A 115 -9.59 5.79 6.67
C ASP A 115 -8.67 4.90 7.52
N TYR A 116 -7.35 5.13 7.55
CA TYR A 116 -6.45 4.37 8.45
C TYR A 116 -6.78 4.60 9.93
N THR A 117 -7.25 5.79 10.29
CA THR A 117 -7.69 6.05 11.67
C THR A 117 -8.95 5.27 11.99
N GLU A 118 -9.91 5.19 11.06
CA GLU A 118 -11.12 4.39 11.24
C GLU A 118 -10.80 2.90 11.35
N VAL A 119 -9.89 2.38 10.53
CA VAL A 119 -9.40 1.02 10.68
C VAL A 119 -8.85 0.77 12.09
N LEU A 120 -8.05 1.69 12.63
CA LEU A 120 -7.45 1.53 13.95
C LEU A 120 -8.43 1.78 15.11
N ASN A 121 -9.57 2.44 14.86
CA ASN A 121 -10.70 2.49 15.81
C ASN A 121 -11.39 1.11 15.89
N LEU A 122 -11.52 0.42 14.77
CA LEU A 122 -12.16 -0.90 14.69
C LEU A 122 -11.20 -2.02 15.12
N GLU A 123 -9.98 -2.01 14.59
CA GLU A 123 -8.91 -2.97 14.90
C GLU A 123 -7.63 -2.23 15.31
N PRO A 124 -7.46 -1.94 16.61
CA PRO A 124 -6.33 -1.16 17.09
C PRO A 124 -4.94 -1.73 16.79
N ASN A 125 -4.82 -3.02 16.46
CA ASN A 125 -3.55 -3.71 16.16
C ASN A 125 -3.38 -4.04 14.67
N GLN A 126 -4.17 -3.43 13.78
CA GLN A 126 -4.02 -3.66 12.36
C GLN A 126 -2.69 -3.04 11.88
N THR A 127 -1.74 -3.90 11.51
CA THR A 127 -0.33 -3.53 11.32
C THR A 127 -0.10 -2.65 10.10
N GLU A 128 -0.84 -2.88 9.02
CA GLU A 128 -0.78 -2.05 7.81
C GLU A 128 -1.25 -0.62 8.10
N ALA A 129 -2.37 -0.48 8.82
CA ALA A 129 -2.90 0.84 9.17
C ALA A 129 -1.98 1.59 10.14
N LEU A 130 -1.36 0.90 11.10
CA LEU A 130 -0.33 1.49 11.98
C LEU A 130 0.84 2.03 11.17
N PHE A 131 1.36 1.24 10.22
CA PHE A 131 2.48 1.64 9.38
C PHE A 131 2.17 2.89 8.55
N TYR A 132 1.09 2.85 7.78
CA TYR A 132 0.78 3.97 6.88
C TYR A 132 0.31 5.22 7.63
N ARG A 133 -0.39 5.08 8.76
CA ARG A 133 -0.73 6.24 9.59
C ARG A 133 0.52 6.87 10.23
N ALA A 134 1.46 6.07 10.72
CA ALA A 134 2.74 6.56 11.22
C ALA A 134 3.54 7.29 10.12
N TYR A 135 3.57 6.72 8.91
CA TYR A 135 4.17 7.36 7.76
C TYR A 135 3.55 8.74 7.48
N LEU A 136 2.22 8.81 7.41
CA LEU A 136 1.49 10.07 7.19
C LEU A 136 1.75 11.09 8.30
N TYR A 137 1.73 10.69 9.58
CA TYR A 137 2.10 11.56 10.69
C TYR A 137 3.55 12.07 10.56
N THR A 138 4.47 11.23 10.07
CA THR A 138 5.86 11.66 9.82
C THR A 138 5.95 12.72 8.74
N GLN A 139 5.17 12.61 7.65
CA GLN A 139 5.10 13.62 6.60
C GLN A 139 4.51 14.94 7.13
N HIS A 140 3.48 14.87 7.97
CA HIS A 140 2.87 16.03 8.63
C HIS A 140 3.66 16.57 9.83
N ARG A 141 4.86 16.03 10.10
CA ARG A 141 5.74 16.40 11.22
C ARG A 141 5.13 16.19 12.61
N ASP A 142 4.10 15.38 12.72
CA ASP A 142 3.57 14.93 14.00
C ASP A 142 4.36 13.70 14.51
N TYR A 143 5.60 13.97 14.86
CA TYR A 143 6.56 12.92 15.25
C TYR A 143 6.13 12.15 16.49
N LYS A 144 5.35 12.79 17.39
CA LYS A 144 4.84 12.13 18.61
C LYS A 144 3.84 11.02 18.27
N ARG A 145 2.84 11.31 17.40
CA ARG A 145 1.86 10.32 17.00
C ARG A 145 2.47 9.27 16.08
N ALA A 146 3.35 9.67 15.16
CA ALA A 146 4.09 8.76 14.31
C ALA A 146 4.87 7.71 15.13
N ARG A 147 5.60 8.16 16.15
CA ARG A 147 6.36 7.28 17.04
C ARG A 147 5.46 6.28 17.75
N ALA A 148 4.34 6.73 18.31
CA ALA A 148 3.41 5.85 19.01
C ALA A 148 2.89 4.69 18.13
N ASP A 149 2.57 4.97 16.86
CA ASP A 149 2.12 3.95 15.92
C ASP A 149 3.27 3.02 15.50
N TYR A 150 4.47 3.54 15.19
CA TYR A 150 5.62 2.70 14.87
C TYR A 150 6.08 1.84 16.05
N ASP A 151 6.14 2.39 17.26
CA ASP A 151 6.52 1.63 18.46
C ASP A 151 5.53 0.49 18.74
N ARG A 152 4.24 0.77 18.55
CA ARG A 152 3.21 -0.26 18.65
C ARG A 152 3.40 -1.35 17.59
N LEU A 153 3.66 -0.96 16.34
CA LEU A 153 3.88 -1.90 15.25
C LEU A 153 5.12 -2.77 15.50
N VAL A 154 6.25 -2.17 15.93
CA VAL A 154 7.47 -2.92 16.28
C VAL A 154 7.25 -3.85 17.47
N LYS A 155 6.38 -3.47 18.41
CA LYS A 155 6.02 -4.35 19.54
C LYS A 155 5.19 -5.57 19.07
N LEU A 156 4.30 -5.38 18.10
CA LEU A 156 3.48 -6.46 17.52
C LEU A 156 4.31 -7.35 16.60
N GLU A 157 5.18 -6.75 15.79
CA GLU A 157 6.01 -7.42 14.80
C GLU A 157 7.48 -7.01 14.96
N PRO A 158 8.21 -7.61 15.92
CA PRO A 158 9.58 -7.18 16.23
C PRO A 158 10.58 -7.28 15.07
N MET A 159 10.30 -8.16 14.09
CA MET A 159 11.13 -8.35 12.90
C MET A 159 10.61 -7.59 11.68
N ASN A 160 9.63 -6.70 11.84
CA ASN A 160 9.13 -5.88 10.74
C ASN A 160 10.16 -4.82 10.34
N GLU A 161 10.89 -5.11 9.27
CA GLU A 161 11.93 -4.22 8.73
C GLU A 161 11.37 -2.84 8.38
N LYS A 162 10.21 -2.80 7.69
CA LYS A 162 9.60 -1.52 7.25
C LYS A 162 9.28 -0.62 8.42
N ALA A 163 8.76 -1.19 9.52
CA ALA A 163 8.46 -0.43 10.73
C ALA A 163 9.71 0.12 11.39
N ARG A 164 10.76 -0.70 11.52
CA ARG A 164 12.05 -0.29 12.08
C ARG A 164 12.75 0.75 11.21
N LEU A 165 12.70 0.59 9.89
CA LEU A 165 13.24 1.57 8.94
C LEU A 165 12.46 2.89 9.01
N GLY A 166 11.12 2.80 9.13
CA GLY A 166 10.25 3.95 9.37
C GLY A 166 10.61 4.71 10.65
N LEU A 167 10.92 4.01 11.76
CA LEU A 167 11.40 4.62 12.99
C LEU A 167 12.76 5.30 12.83
N ALA A 168 13.69 4.72 12.09
CA ALA A 168 14.99 5.34 11.82
C ALA A 168 14.81 6.64 11.02
N ILE A 169 13.97 6.63 9.99
CA ILE A 169 13.63 7.82 9.20
C ILE A 169 12.94 8.88 10.08
N LEU A 170 12.01 8.45 10.94
CA LEU A 170 11.34 9.33 11.89
C LEU A 170 12.35 10.01 12.84
N ASN A 171 13.31 9.25 13.39
CA ASN A 171 14.34 9.79 14.27
C ASN A 171 15.20 10.84 13.57
N ASP A 172 15.57 10.61 12.32
CA ASP A 172 16.33 11.61 11.55
C ASP A 172 15.52 12.91 11.34
N LYS A 173 14.25 12.78 10.96
CA LYS A 173 13.33 13.94 10.77
C LYS A 173 13.03 14.65 12.10
N ASP A 174 12.97 13.92 13.21
CA ASP A 174 12.75 14.43 14.58
C ASP A 174 14.05 14.99 15.23
N ARG A 175 15.08 15.25 14.43
CA ARG A 175 16.38 15.78 14.86
C ARG A 175 17.13 14.89 15.86
N ARG A 176 16.99 13.58 15.74
CA ARG A 176 17.72 12.56 16.52
C ARG A 176 18.64 11.73 15.61
N PRO A 177 19.61 12.38 14.94
CA PRO A 177 20.39 11.71 13.89
C PRO A 177 21.29 10.59 14.43
N ARG A 178 21.71 10.65 15.68
CA ARG A 178 22.50 9.58 16.30
C ARG A 178 21.67 8.32 16.45
N GLU A 179 20.48 8.45 17.04
CA GLU A 179 19.55 7.33 17.23
C GLU A 179 19.14 6.72 15.88
N ALA A 180 18.93 7.55 14.84
CA ALA A 180 18.63 7.09 13.50
C ALA A 180 19.76 6.22 12.92
N MET A 181 21.02 6.65 13.06
CA MET A 181 22.17 5.91 12.54
C MET A 181 22.41 4.62 13.32
N GLU A 182 22.32 4.64 14.65
CA GLU A 182 22.43 3.45 15.50
C GLU A 182 21.39 2.38 15.12
N GLN A 183 20.14 2.82 14.82
CA GLN A 183 19.07 1.91 14.36
C GLN A 183 19.37 1.34 12.97
N LEU A 184 19.87 2.14 12.03
CA LEU A 184 20.22 1.67 10.69
C LEU A 184 21.42 0.71 10.71
N ASP A 185 22.41 0.95 11.58
CA ASP A 185 23.55 0.04 11.77
C ASP A 185 23.07 -1.30 12.33
N ALA A 186 22.17 -1.29 13.31
CA ALA A 186 21.56 -2.51 13.84
C ALA A 186 20.72 -3.25 12.79
N LEU A 187 19.97 -2.51 11.95
CA LEU A 187 19.20 -3.09 10.86
C LEU A 187 20.08 -3.73 9.78
N ALA A 188 21.19 -3.08 9.42
CA ALA A 188 22.14 -3.62 8.45
C ALA A 188 22.81 -4.93 8.94
N GLN A 189 23.01 -5.05 10.26
CA GLN A 189 23.49 -6.31 10.85
C GLN A 189 22.40 -7.39 10.89
N LEU A 190 21.15 -7.03 11.13
CA LEU A 190 20.03 -7.95 11.24
C LEU A 190 19.53 -8.44 9.88
N PHE A 191 19.56 -7.57 8.88
CA PHE A 191 19.07 -7.79 7.52
C PHE A 191 20.13 -7.41 6.47
N PRO A 192 21.28 -8.06 6.42
CA PRO A 192 22.43 -7.64 5.61
C PRO A 192 22.20 -7.71 4.09
N SER A 193 21.15 -8.43 3.64
CA SER A 193 20.80 -8.58 2.22
C SER A 193 19.71 -7.64 1.74
N HIS A 194 19.25 -6.69 2.57
CA HIS A 194 18.14 -5.79 2.23
C HIS A 194 18.65 -4.42 1.78
N ALA A 195 18.62 -4.18 0.48
CA ALA A 195 19.13 -2.97 -0.15
C ALA A 195 18.50 -1.67 0.39
N SER A 196 17.21 -1.71 0.77
CA SER A 196 16.46 -0.58 1.33
C SER A 196 17.15 0.08 2.54
N ILE A 197 17.79 -0.72 3.40
CA ILE A 197 18.47 -0.23 4.61
C ILE A 197 19.69 0.61 4.22
N TYR A 198 20.50 0.11 3.30
CA TYR A 198 21.68 0.80 2.82
C TYR A 198 21.33 2.05 2.03
N LEU A 199 20.25 2.01 1.22
CA LEU A 199 19.76 3.21 0.53
C LEU A 199 19.34 4.31 1.51
N VAL A 200 18.61 3.97 2.55
CA VAL A 200 18.20 4.96 3.57
C VAL A 200 19.41 5.48 4.34
N ARG A 201 20.36 4.62 4.75
CA ARG A 201 21.56 5.03 5.46
C ARG A 201 22.47 5.86 4.56
N GLY A 202 22.66 5.45 3.33
CA GLY A 202 23.39 6.21 2.30
C GLY A 202 22.79 7.59 2.01
N GLY A 203 21.44 7.69 1.94
CA GLY A 203 20.74 8.96 1.84
C GLY A 203 20.97 9.88 3.04
N MET A 204 21.00 9.32 4.25
CA MET A 204 21.36 10.09 5.46
C MET A 204 22.82 10.53 5.50
N TYR A 205 23.77 9.71 5.03
CA TYR A 205 25.15 10.11 4.85
C TYR A 205 25.29 11.22 3.80
N LEU A 206 24.59 11.10 2.67
CA LEU A 206 24.59 12.11 1.61
C LEU A 206 24.08 13.47 2.13
N SER A 207 23.00 13.50 2.89
CA SER A 207 22.46 14.74 3.49
C SER A 207 23.45 15.41 4.44
N ARG A 208 24.34 14.64 5.06
CA ARG A 208 25.40 15.10 5.96
C ARG A 208 26.74 15.34 5.25
N LYS A 209 26.75 15.26 3.91
CA LYS A 209 27.95 15.42 3.05
C LYS A 209 29.07 14.41 3.34
N GLN A 210 28.72 13.25 3.90
CA GLN A 210 29.61 12.12 4.14
C GLN A 210 29.63 11.24 2.89
N TYR A 211 30.21 11.76 1.80
CA TYR A 211 30.05 11.22 0.44
C TYR A 211 30.65 9.83 0.27
N GLU A 212 31.77 9.53 0.91
CA GLU A 212 32.45 8.22 0.84
C GLU A 212 31.58 7.12 1.48
N LEU A 213 30.98 7.40 2.63
CA LEU A 213 30.06 6.47 3.31
C LEU A 213 28.77 6.31 2.52
N ALA A 214 28.24 7.42 1.97
CA ALA A 214 27.07 7.37 1.10
C ALA A 214 27.32 6.52 -0.15
N GLN A 215 28.52 6.66 -0.76
CA GLN A 215 28.91 5.89 -1.94
C GLN A 215 28.98 4.39 -1.60
N SER A 216 29.65 4.04 -0.51
CA SER A 216 29.79 2.65 -0.08
C SER A 216 28.42 1.96 0.12
N ASP A 217 27.50 2.62 0.81
CA ASP A 217 26.17 2.05 1.06
C ASP A 217 25.34 1.94 -0.24
N ILE A 218 25.37 2.98 -1.08
CA ILE A 218 24.59 2.96 -2.34
C ILE A 218 25.16 1.91 -3.31
N GLU A 219 26.47 1.75 -3.39
CA GLU A 219 27.11 0.72 -4.23
C GLU A 219 26.76 -0.67 -3.71
N HIS A 220 26.80 -0.89 -2.40
CA HIS A 220 26.36 -2.14 -1.80
C HIS A 220 24.87 -2.45 -2.09
N ALA A 221 23.98 -1.44 -2.01
CA ALA A 221 22.60 -1.61 -2.40
C ALA A 221 22.42 -2.00 -3.89
N ILE A 222 23.26 -1.47 -4.78
CA ILE A 222 23.27 -1.86 -6.22
C ILE A 222 23.73 -3.30 -6.40
N GLU A 223 24.72 -3.75 -5.61
CA GLU A 223 25.18 -5.16 -5.65
C GLU A 223 24.07 -6.13 -5.22
N LEU A 224 23.29 -5.75 -4.20
CA LEU A 224 22.17 -6.55 -3.71
C LEU A 224 20.98 -6.57 -4.69
N GLU A 225 20.65 -5.43 -5.26
CA GLU A 225 19.48 -5.24 -6.12
C GLU A 225 19.85 -4.46 -7.40
N PRO A 226 20.53 -5.05 -8.40
CA PRO A 226 21.04 -4.34 -9.57
C PRO A 226 19.96 -3.82 -10.53
N GLU A 227 18.72 -4.31 -10.41
CA GLU A 227 17.56 -3.86 -11.21
C GLU A 227 16.63 -2.91 -10.45
N ASN A 228 16.98 -2.56 -9.21
CA ASN A 228 16.19 -1.60 -8.43
C ASN A 228 16.47 -0.16 -8.89
N PRO A 229 15.47 0.56 -9.44
CA PRO A 229 15.65 1.92 -9.93
C PRO A 229 16.09 2.91 -8.83
N ASP A 230 15.66 2.72 -7.57
CA ASP A 230 15.97 3.62 -6.46
C ASP A 230 17.46 3.68 -6.12
N CYS A 231 18.18 2.59 -6.38
CA CYS A 231 19.62 2.52 -6.22
C CYS A 231 20.32 3.53 -7.15
N TYR A 232 19.89 3.61 -8.41
CA TYR A 232 20.45 4.53 -9.40
C TYR A 232 19.95 5.97 -9.21
N VAL A 233 18.75 6.16 -8.73
CA VAL A 233 18.26 7.48 -8.27
C VAL A 233 19.19 8.01 -7.18
N SER A 234 19.46 7.20 -6.16
CA SER A 234 20.32 7.58 -5.03
C SER A 234 21.75 7.87 -5.47
N ARG A 235 22.34 7.05 -6.37
CA ARG A 235 23.68 7.28 -6.89
C ARG A 235 23.75 8.50 -7.81
N SER A 236 22.71 8.75 -8.60
CA SER A 236 22.62 9.98 -9.40
C SER A 236 22.63 11.23 -8.51
N GLN A 237 21.91 11.20 -7.37
CA GLN A 237 21.90 12.30 -6.40
C GLN A 237 23.29 12.50 -5.76
N LEU A 238 23.98 11.43 -5.41
CA LEU A 238 25.36 11.48 -4.92
C LEU A 238 26.29 12.10 -5.96
N TYR A 239 26.22 11.66 -7.23
CA TYR A 239 27.06 12.24 -8.29
C TYR A 239 26.73 13.70 -8.60
N LYS A 240 25.47 14.13 -8.46
CA LYS A 240 25.10 15.56 -8.50
C LYS A 240 25.80 16.34 -7.39
N ALA A 241 25.77 15.84 -6.15
CA ALA A 241 26.44 16.46 -5.00
C ALA A 241 27.97 16.54 -5.20
N LEU A 242 28.56 15.52 -5.82
CA LEU A 242 29.99 15.47 -6.18
C LEU A 242 30.34 16.25 -7.46
N LYS A 243 29.36 16.94 -8.09
CA LYS A 243 29.52 17.69 -9.37
C LYS A 243 29.96 16.81 -10.56
N LYS A 244 29.76 15.49 -10.48
CA LYS A 244 30.08 14.53 -11.55
C LYS A 244 28.89 14.40 -12.53
N LYS A 245 28.62 15.46 -13.29
CA LYS A 245 27.41 15.62 -14.12
C LYS A 245 27.15 14.47 -15.10
N ASN A 246 28.20 13.96 -15.77
CA ASN A 246 28.04 12.87 -16.74
C ASN A 246 27.62 11.56 -16.09
N LEU A 247 28.17 11.21 -14.92
CA LEU A 247 27.81 10.02 -14.16
C LEU A 247 26.40 10.13 -13.60
N ALA A 248 26.04 11.32 -13.06
CA ALA A 248 24.69 11.58 -12.58
C ALA A 248 23.65 11.40 -13.68
N LYS A 249 23.93 11.90 -14.90
CA LYS A 249 23.02 11.73 -16.05
C LYS A 249 22.89 10.26 -16.49
N ALA A 250 23.99 9.52 -16.49
CA ALA A 250 23.99 8.11 -16.87
C ALA A 250 23.14 7.28 -15.90
N ASP A 251 23.29 7.49 -14.59
CA ASP A 251 22.49 6.80 -13.57
C ASP A 251 21.01 7.21 -13.61
N ALA A 252 20.71 8.50 -13.81
CA ALA A 252 19.35 8.97 -14.01
C ALA A 252 18.67 8.26 -15.20
N GLN A 253 19.36 8.12 -16.33
CA GLN A 253 18.85 7.41 -17.49
C GLN A 253 18.66 5.91 -17.22
N LYS A 254 19.57 5.29 -16.44
CA LYS A 254 19.40 3.88 -16.04
C LYS A 254 18.20 3.71 -15.13
N ALA A 255 18.01 4.58 -14.15
CA ALA A 255 16.85 4.56 -13.26
C ALA A 255 15.53 4.65 -14.06
N ILE A 256 15.43 5.57 -15.03
CA ILE A 256 14.23 5.69 -15.89
C ILE A 256 13.99 4.42 -16.70
N ARG A 257 15.04 3.82 -17.28
CA ARG A 257 14.89 2.54 -18.02
C ARG A 257 14.40 1.39 -17.13
N LEU A 258 14.72 1.45 -15.84
CA LEU A 258 14.26 0.48 -14.82
C LEU A 258 12.89 0.85 -14.22
N GLY A 259 12.25 1.93 -14.67
CA GLY A 259 10.89 2.30 -14.27
C GLY A 259 10.79 3.41 -13.22
N ALA A 260 11.89 4.11 -12.88
CA ALA A 260 11.80 5.27 -12.02
C ALA A 260 10.99 6.41 -12.69
N ASP A 261 10.19 7.11 -11.87
CA ASP A 261 9.49 8.31 -12.34
C ASP A 261 10.52 9.41 -12.68
N PRO A 262 10.49 9.94 -13.91
CA PRO A 262 11.40 11.02 -14.32
C PRO A 262 11.34 12.27 -13.43
N SER A 263 10.22 12.52 -12.74
CA SER A 263 10.05 13.68 -11.84
C SER A 263 11.06 13.70 -10.69
N PHE A 264 11.51 12.53 -10.21
CA PHE A 264 12.55 12.42 -9.16
C PHE A 264 13.97 12.77 -9.65
N LEU A 265 14.17 12.92 -10.95
CA LEU A 265 15.49 13.08 -11.56
C LEU A 265 15.72 14.46 -12.18
N THR A 266 14.70 15.31 -12.15
CA THR A 266 14.84 16.74 -12.54
C THR A 266 15.71 17.50 -11.55
N PRO A 267 16.43 18.54 -12.02
CA PRO A 267 17.43 19.26 -11.24
C PRO A 267 16.87 20.01 -10.04
#